data_c77d1ee2b86198d2b9c9ee54a7210d29
#
_entry.id   c77d1ee2b86198d2b9c9ee54a7210d29
#
_cell.length_a   1.000
_cell.length_b   1.000
_cell.length_c   1.000
_cell.angle_alpha   90.00
_cell.angle_beta   90.00
_cell.angle_gamma   90.00
#
_symmetry.space_group_name_H-M   'P 1'
#
loop_
_entity.id
_entity.type
_entity.pdbx_description
1 polymer ?
#
loop_
_entity_poly.entity_id
_entity_poly.type
_entity_poly.pdbx_seq_one_letter_code
_entity_poly.pdbx_strand_id
1 'polypeptide(L)'
;MTVYYVEDDENIRQLVLYALTQSGIQAEGQPDDAAFRAACAKSVPDVVVLDIMLPDVDGLEILKRIRNTPGKLSRVPVMMVTAKNSELDIVRALDAGADEYITKPFGMMEMVSRVRAMLRRAPDWGGGRSEDAQSLGALSLDFQARELLVDGVPVALTMREFDLLAYMMRHPGVVLSREKLLQNVWGWDFGGGSRTVDMHVLTLRQKLGEHADAVETVRGVGYRLVGPRPDDSVVG
;
A
#
# COMPACT_ATOMS: atom_id res chain seq x y z
N MET A 1 17.92 2.89 3.76
CA MET A 1 16.67 2.48 3.10
C MET A 1 17.00 1.99 1.70
N THR A 2 16.58 0.79 1.33
CA THR A 2 16.95 0.13 0.08
C THR A 2 15.70 -0.16 -0.76
N VAL A 3 15.78 0.15 -2.05
CA VAL A 3 14.74 -0.11 -3.05
C VAL A 3 15.16 -1.31 -3.89
N TYR A 4 14.28 -2.30 -4.07
CA TYR A 4 14.47 -3.35 -5.07
C TYR A 4 13.67 -3.04 -6.32
N TYR A 5 14.34 -3.01 -7.47
CA TYR A 5 13.71 -2.82 -8.78
C TYR A 5 13.79 -4.11 -9.59
N VAL A 6 12.64 -4.68 -9.88
CA VAL A 6 12.52 -5.92 -10.67
C VAL A 6 12.10 -5.56 -12.08
N GLU A 7 12.99 -5.78 -13.05
CA GLU A 7 12.85 -5.43 -14.47
C GLU A 7 13.79 -6.32 -15.28
N ASP A 8 13.31 -6.99 -16.29
CA ASP A 8 14.11 -7.88 -17.14
C ASP A 8 14.99 -7.13 -18.13
N ASP A 9 14.51 -6.00 -18.69
CA ASP A 9 15.32 -5.16 -19.58
C ASP A 9 16.48 -4.51 -18.81
N GLU A 10 17.71 -4.93 -19.16
CA GLU A 10 18.92 -4.44 -18.50
C GLU A 10 19.13 -2.94 -18.68
N ASN A 11 18.77 -2.37 -19.84
CA ASN A 11 18.97 -0.94 -20.11
C ASN A 11 18.01 -0.10 -19.27
N ILE A 12 16.75 -0.50 -19.21
CA ILE A 12 15.74 0.17 -18.37
C ILE A 12 16.14 0.03 -16.91
N ARG A 13 16.52 -1.16 -16.47
CA ARG A 13 16.94 -1.45 -15.11
C ARG A 13 18.12 -0.56 -14.69
N GLN A 14 19.19 -0.51 -15.50
CA GLN A 14 20.35 0.32 -15.20
C GLN A 14 20.03 1.82 -15.19
N LEU A 15 19.19 2.29 -16.11
CA LEU A 15 18.78 3.69 -16.17
C LEU A 15 18.03 4.13 -14.91
N VAL A 16 17.08 3.30 -14.45
CA VAL A 16 16.30 3.57 -13.22
C VAL A 16 17.21 3.52 -11.99
N LEU A 17 18.08 2.51 -11.88
CA LEU A 17 19.03 2.42 -10.77
C LEU A 17 19.96 3.64 -10.71
N TYR A 18 20.46 4.09 -11.86
CA TYR A 18 21.27 5.29 -11.94
C TYR A 18 20.49 6.52 -11.45
N ALA A 19 19.26 6.72 -11.92
CA ALA A 19 18.45 7.88 -11.51
C ALA A 19 18.12 7.87 -10.01
N LEU A 20 17.81 6.71 -9.43
CA LEU A 20 17.57 6.56 -7.99
C LEU A 20 18.84 6.87 -7.20
N THR A 21 19.98 6.30 -7.60
CA THR A 21 21.28 6.51 -6.92
C THR A 21 21.70 7.97 -6.97
N GLN A 22 21.61 8.65 -8.14
CA GLN A 22 21.89 10.08 -8.26
C GLN A 22 20.98 10.96 -7.39
N SER A 23 19.80 10.41 -7.05
CA SER A 23 18.85 11.09 -6.16
C SER A 23 19.05 10.75 -4.66
N GLY A 24 20.15 10.06 -4.32
CA GLY A 24 20.49 9.67 -2.95
C GLY A 24 19.67 8.48 -2.41
N ILE A 25 19.03 7.69 -3.30
CA ILE A 25 18.25 6.51 -2.94
C ILE A 25 19.09 5.27 -3.26
N GLN A 26 19.37 4.46 -2.24
CA GLN A 26 20.03 3.16 -2.45
C GLN A 26 19.05 2.22 -3.16
N ALA A 27 19.48 1.63 -4.28
CA ALA A 27 18.65 0.74 -5.08
C ALA A 27 19.45 -0.44 -5.62
N GLU A 28 18.80 -1.60 -5.69
CA GLU A 28 19.35 -2.84 -6.24
C GLU A 28 18.39 -3.38 -7.33
N GLY A 29 18.97 -3.76 -8.47
CA GLY A 29 18.21 -4.31 -9.61
C GLY A 29 18.17 -5.83 -9.58
N GLN A 30 16.99 -6.37 -9.84
CA GLN A 30 16.75 -7.80 -9.94
C GLN A 30 16.23 -8.10 -11.36
N PRO A 31 16.89 -8.98 -12.14
CA PRO A 31 16.48 -9.24 -13.52
C PRO A 31 15.22 -10.10 -13.63
N ASP A 32 14.89 -10.85 -12.59
CA ASP A 32 13.83 -11.85 -12.58
C ASP A 32 13.33 -12.15 -11.16
N ASP A 33 12.32 -13.01 -11.07
CA ASP A 33 11.75 -13.46 -9.80
C ASP A 33 12.74 -14.27 -8.95
N ALA A 34 13.60 -15.06 -9.55
CA ALA A 34 14.56 -15.89 -8.81
C ALA A 34 15.59 -15.02 -8.09
N ALA A 35 16.13 -14.01 -8.78
CA ALA A 35 17.04 -13.02 -8.22
C ALA A 35 16.36 -12.19 -7.13
N PHE A 36 15.11 -11.75 -7.35
CA PHE A 36 14.32 -11.03 -6.37
C PHE A 36 14.13 -11.83 -5.08
N ARG A 37 13.74 -13.11 -5.18
CA ARG A 37 13.59 -13.98 -4.01
C ARG A 37 14.91 -14.19 -3.27
N ALA A 38 16.00 -14.40 -4.00
CA ALA A 38 17.32 -14.56 -3.42
C ALA A 38 17.78 -13.30 -2.68
N ALA A 39 17.47 -12.11 -3.20
CA ALA A 39 17.74 -10.84 -2.55
C ALA A 39 16.89 -10.65 -1.29
N CYS A 40 15.58 -10.92 -1.36
CA CYS A 40 14.67 -10.85 -0.20
C CYS A 40 15.04 -11.81 0.93
N ALA A 41 15.60 -12.97 0.61
CA ALA A 41 16.10 -13.92 1.62
C ALA A 41 17.30 -13.38 2.41
N LYS A 42 18.08 -12.45 1.84
CA LYS A 42 19.23 -11.81 2.51
C LYS A 42 18.79 -10.55 3.28
N SER A 43 17.96 -9.75 2.68
CA SER A 43 17.46 -8.50 3.26
C SER A 43 16.09 -8.15 2.70
N VAL A 44 15.18 -7.69 3.55
CA VAL A 44 13.87 -7.19 3.12
C VAL A 44 14.04 -5.72 2.70
N PRO A 45 13.66 -5.33 1.47
CA PRO A 45 13.75 -3.94 1.02
C PRO A 45 12.73 -3.05 1.74
N ASP A 46 12.95 -1.73 1.67
CA ASP A 46 11.99 -0.74 2.18
C ASP A 46 10.91 -0.40 1.15
N VAL A 47 11.18 -0.59 -0.13
CA VAL A 47 10.23 -0.42 -1.26
C VAL A 47 10.58 -1.42 -2.35
N VAL A 48 9.57 -1.95 -3.00
CA VAL A 48 9.70 -2.75 -4.24
C VAL A 48 9.10 -1.98 -5.40
N VAL A 49 9.85 -1.88 -6.49
CA VAL A 49 9.35 -1.44 -7.80
C VAL A 49 9.36 -2.66 -8.71
N LEU A 50 8.21 -3.02 -9.27
CA LEU A 50 8.01 -4.32 -9.90
C LEU A 50 7.34 -4.17 -11.27
N ASP A 51 8.02 -4.60 -12.33
CA ASP A 51 7.39 -4.70 -13.65
C ASP A 51 6.32 -5.81 -13.64
N ILE A 52 5.20 -5.54 -14.29
CA ILE A 52 4.15 -6.54 -14.53
C ILE A 52 4.61 -7.56 -15.57
N MET A 53 5.27 -7.09 -16.64
CA MET A 53 5.61 -7.91 -17.79
C MET A 53 7.02 -8.52 -17.67
N LEU A 54 7.20 -9.44 -16.74
CA LEU A 54 8.42 -10.24 -16.65
C LEU A 54 8.29 -11.52 -17.48
N PRO A 55 9.39 -12.05 -18.04
CA PRO A 55 9.34 -13.18 -18.97
C PRO A 55 8.93 -14.50 -18.31
N ASP A 56 9.31 -14.71 -17.06
CA ASP A 56 9.14 -16.00 -16.38
C ASP A 56 7.86 -16.06 -15.52
N VAL A 57 7.54 -15.00 -14.81
CA VAL A 57 6.42 -14.92 -13.87
C VAL A 57 5.78 -13.54 -13.96
N ASP A 58 4.46 -13.48 -14.11
CA ASP A 58 3.72 -12.22 -14.10
C ASP A 58 3.96 -11.47 -12.77
N GLY A 59 4.31 -10.18 -12.88
CA GLY A 59 4.55 -9.32 -11.72
C GLY A 59 3.38 -9.28 -10.73
N LEU A 60 2.14 -9.46 -11.18
CA LEU A 60 0.97 -9.58 -10.29
C LEU A 60 1.02 -10.84 -9.43
N GLU A 61 1.58 -11.93 -9.93
CA GLU A 61 1.76 -13.16 -9.13
C GLU A 61 2.86 -12.96 -8.09
N ILE A 62 3.93 -12.26 -8.46
CA ILE A 62 4.99 -11.88 -7.51
C ILE A 62 4.40 -11.00 -6.40
N LEU A 63 3.59 -10.00 -6.76
CA LEU A 63 2.91 -9.12 -5.80
C LEU A 63 2.02 -9.92 -4.84
N LYS A 64 1.16 -10.81 -5.35
CA LYS A 64 0.32 -11.67 -4.50
C LYS A 64 1.15 -12.51 -3.55
N ARG A 65 2.27 -13.05 -4.00
CA ARG A 65 3.19 -13.81 -3.15
C ARG A 65 3.83 -12.94 -2.08
N ILE A 66 4.25 -11.71 -2.40
CA ILE A 66 4.73 -10.73 -1.42
C ILE A 66 3.68 -10.52 -0.33
N ARG A 67 2.43 -10.27 -0.70
CA ARG A 67 1.33 -10.01 0.24
C ARG A 67 0.96 -11.21 1.10
N ASN A 68 1.11 -12.42 0.58
CA ASN A 68 0.82 -13.66 1.30
C ASN A 68 2.01 -14.21 2.11
N THR A 69 3.20 -13.59 2.02
CA THR A 69 4.37 -14.00 2.80
C THR A 69 4.29 -13.40 4.21
N PRO A 70 4.22 -14.22 5.28
CA PRO A 70 4.17 -13.69 6.64
C PRO A 70 5.38 -12.82 6.99
N GLY A 71 5.17 -11.76 7.77
CA GLY A 71 6.25 -10.92 8.30
C GLY A 71 6.43 -9.59 7.58
N LYS A 72 7.65 -9.04 7.62
CA LYS A 72 7.95 -7.69 7.09
C LYS A 72 7.66 -7.55 5.60
N LEU A 73 7.95 -8.58 4.81
CA LEU A 73 7.82 -8.52 3.35
C LEU A 73 6.38 -8.25 2.90
N SER A 74 5.37 -8.78 3.59
CA SER A 74 3.95 -8.54 3.22
C SER A 74 3.52 -7.08 3.35
N ARG A 75 4.22 -6.30 4.16
CA ARG A 75 3.92 -4.89 4.44
C ARG A 75 4.79 -3.92 3.62
N VAL A 76 5.78 -4.43 2.88
CA VAL A 76 6.67 -3.59 2.06
C VAL A 76 5.83 -2.87 0.99
N PRO A 77 5.98 -1.55 0.86
CA PRO A 77 5.34 -0.80 -0.22
C PRO A 77 5.77 -1.31 -1.59
N VAL A 78 4.80 -1.60 -2.47
CA VAL A 78 5.03 -2.10 -3.83
C VAL A 78 4.46 -1.15 -4.86
N MET A 79 5.31 -0.66 -5.77
CA MET A 79 4.90 0.08 -6.96
C MET A 79 4.96 -0.83 -8.17
N MET A 80 3.84 -0.95 -8.89
CA MET A 80 3.80 -1.69 -10.14
C MET A 80 4.20 -0.79 -11.31
N VAL A 81 5.04 -1.32 -12.20
CA VAL A 81 5.38 -0.71 -13.48
C VAL A 81 4.65 -1.46 -14.58
N THR A 82 3.95 -0.78 -15.47
CA THR A 82 3.14 -1.42 -16.49
C THR A 82 3.18 -0.69 -17.83
N ALA A 83 3.23 -1.45 -18.94
CA ALA A 83 2.98 -0.91 -20.27
C ALA A 83 1.47 -0.82 -20.58
N LYS A 84 0.61 -1.40 -19.74
CA LYS A 84 -0.82 -1.47 -19.95
C LYS A 84 -1.51 -0.26 -19.32
N ASN A 85 -2.17 0.54 -20.14
CA ASN A 85 -2.90 1.75 -19.75
C ASN A 85 -4.40 1.48 -19.53
N SER A 86 -4.86 0.21 -19.56
CA SER A 86 -6.27 -0.06 -19.33
C SER A 86 -6.62 0.14 -17.86
N GLU A 87 -7.73 0.79 -17.59
CA GLU A 87 -8.29 0.96 -16.24
C GLU A 87 -8.39 -0.39 -15.50
N LEU A 88 -8.69 -1.47 -16.24
CA LEU A 88 -8.80 -2.82 -15.70
C LEU A 88 -7.47 -3.38 -15.17
N ASP A 89 -6.35 -3.10 -15.84
CA ASP A 89 -5.04 -3.61 -15.39
C ASP A 89 -4.56 -2.86 -14.13
N ILE A 90 -4.85 -1.56 -14.06
CA ILE A 90 -4.60 -0.75 -12.88
C ILE A 90 -5.42 -1.26 -11.69
N VAL A 91 -6.72 -1.49 -11.90
CA VAL A 91 -7.61 -2.04 -10.87
C VAL A 91 -7.10 -3.40 -10.39
N ARG A 92 -6.71 -4.31 -11.30
CA ARG A 92 -6.14 -5.63 -10.92
C ARG A 92 -4.87 -5.52 -10.08
N ALA A 93 -3.98 -4.57 -10.40
CA ALA A 93 -2.77 -4.35 -9.62
C ALA A 93 -3.10 -3.85 -8.21
N LEU A 94 -4.04 -2.92 -8.08
CA LEU A 94 -4.48 -2.39 -6.80
C LEU A 94 -5.23 -3.46 -5.99
N ASP A 95 -6.10 -4.26 -6.63
CA ASP A 95 -6.79 -5.40 -6.00
C ASP A 95 -5.82 -6.47 -5.49
N ALA A 96 -4.71 -6.68 -6.22
CA ALA A 96 -3.65 -7.57 -5.79
C ALA A 96 -2.81 -7.01 -4.63
N GLY A 97 -3.07 -5.77 -4.20
CA GLY A 97 -2.41 -5.11 -3.07
C GLY A 97 -1.20 -4.23 -3.45
N ALA A 98 -1.15 -3.71 -4.68
CA ALA A 98 -0.19 -2.67 -5.03
C ALA A 98 -0.51 -1.37 -4.28
N ASP A 99 0.53 -0.68 -3.82
CA ASP A 99 0.39 0.62 -3.14
C ASP A 99 0.41 1.78 -4.13
N GLU A 100 1.09 1.58 -5.26
CA GLU A 100 1.27 2.59 -6.30
C GLU A 100 1.44 1.90 -7.66
N TYR A 101 1.24 2.64 -8.75
CA TYR A 101 1.57 2.19 -10.09
C TYR A 101 2.13 3.34 -10.94
N ILE A 102 2.90 2.99 -11.97
CA ILE A 102 3.38 3.91 -12.99
C ILE A 102 3.31 3.25 -14.36
N THR A 103 2.92 4.01 -15.38
CA THR A 103 2.79 3.47 -16.74
C THR A 103 4.00 3.79 -17.60
N LYS A 104 4.47 2.80 -18.38
CA LYS A 104 5.49 2.99 -19.41
C LYS A 104 4.88 3.67 -20.65
N PRO A 105 5.54 4.68 -21.26
CA PRO A 105 6.79 5.29 -20.85
C PRO A 105 6.59 6.27 -19.68
N PHE A 106 7.51 6.27 -18.73
CA PHE A 106 7.48 7.17 -17.58
C PHE A 106 8.70 8.11 -17.54
N GLY A 107 8.54 9.27 -16.93
CA GLY A 107 9.66 10.18 -16.67
C GLY A 107 10.52 9.71 -15.49
N MET A 108 11.86 9.77 -15.62
CA MET A 108 12.76 9.39 -14.52
C MET A 108 12.49 10.19 -13.24
N MET A 109 12.21 11.49 -13.36
CA MET A 109 11.90 12.36 -12.22
C MET A 109 10.57 11.97 -11.55
N GLU A 110 9.59 11.51 -12.33
CA GLU A 110 8.33 10.99 -11.80
C GLU A 110 8.59 9.72 -10.99
N MET A 111 9.30 8.74 -11.57
CA MET A 111 9.69 7.51 -10.88
C MET A 111 10.39 7.82 -9.54
N VAL A 112 11.43 8.66 -9.56
CA VAL A 112 12.17 9.07 -8.36
C VAL A 112 11.25 9.74 -7.33
N SER A 113 10.34 10.62 -7.76
CA SER A 113 9.43 11.34 -6.87
C SER A 113 8.46 10.38 -6.17
N ARG A 114 7.89 9.41 -6.92
CA ARG A 114 6.98 8.38 -6.38
C ARG A 114 7.70 7.45 -5.40
N VAL A 115 8.89 6.94 -5.75
CA VAL A 115 9.70 6.11 -4.86
C VAL A 115 10.04 6.87 -3.57
N ARG A 116 10.43 8.15 -3.68
CA ARG A 116 10.74 8.98 -2.51
C ARG A 116 9.51 9.20 -1.62
N ALA A 117 8.33 9.35 -2.21
CA ALA A 117 7.07 9.44 -1.46
C ALA A 117 6.75 8.13 -0.72
N MET A 118 7.00 6.99 -1.35
CA MET A 118 6.82 5.67 -0.72
C MET A 118 7.81 5.45 0.43
N LEU A 119 9.08 5.78 0.24
CA LEU A 119 10.10 5.68 1.30
C LEU A 119 9.77 6.52 2.54
N ARG A 120 9.20 7.72 2.37
CA ARG A 120 8.75 8.54 3.52
C ARG A 120 7.61 7.91 4.31
N ARG A 121 6.82 7.04 3.69
CA ARG A 121 5.65 6.35 4.26
C ARG A 121 5.95 4.91 4.65
N ALA A 122 7.12 4.39 4.27
CA ALA A 122 7.54 3.04 4.65
C ALA A 122 7.53 2.91 6.18
N PRO A 123 7.05 1.79 6.72
CA PRO A 123 7.02 1.57 8.16
C PRO A 123 8.42 1.73 8.76
N ASP A 124 8.52 2.49 9.86
CA ASP A 124 9.73 2.46 10.67
C ASP A 124 9.70 1.18 11.52
N TRP A 125 10.54 0.21 11.18
CA TRP A 125 10.58 -1.10 11.85
C TRP A 125 11.22 -1.07 13.26
N GLY A 126 11.52 0.13 13.78
CA GLY A 126 12.04 0.36 15.12
C GLY A 126 10.93 0.43 16.15
N GLY A 127 10.50 -0.71 16.66
CA GLY A 127 9.36 -0.86 17.53
C GLY A 127 9.41 -0.10 18.87
N GLY A 128 8.30 0.52 19.19
CA GLY A 128 7.89 1.01 20.49
C GLY A 128 6.41 1.36 20.43
N ARG A 129 5.59 0.90 21.38
CA ARG A 129 4.23 1.43 21.53
C ARG A 129 4.34 2.92 21.78
N SER A 130 3.83 3.72 20.87
CA SER A 130 3.85 5.18 20.99
C SER A 130 2.61 5.69 21.73
N GLU A 131 2.74 6.87 22.34
CA GLU A 131 1.60 7.61 22.92
C GLU A 131 0.60 8.10 21.83
N ASP A 132 0.91 7.88 20.55
CA ASP A 132 0.10 8.27 19.38
C ASP A 132 -0.82 7.14 18.88
N ALA A 133 -1.25 6.21 19.72
CA ALA A 133 -2.23 5.21 19.34
C ALA A 133 -3.66 5.76 19.54
N GLN A 134 -4.51 5.59 18.53
CA GLN A 134 -5.93 5.93 18.60
C GLN A 134 -6.79 4.68 18.54
N SER A 135 -7.77 4.59 19.43
CA SER A 135 -8.72 3.48 19.45
C SER A 135 -10.14 3.94 19.10
N LEU A 136 -10.85 3.11 18.36
CA LEU A 136 -12.25 3.29 18.02
C LEU A 136 -12.96 1.92 18.04
N GLY A 137 -13.67 1.62 19.12
CA GLY A 137 -14.24 0.30 19.35
C GLY A 137 -13.14 -0.77 19.43
N ALA A 138 -13.28 -1.83 18.62
CA ALA A 138 -12.32 -2.92 18.52
C ALA A 138 -11.01 -2.54 17.82
N LEU A 139 -10.99 -1.42 17.09
CA LEU A 139 -9.84 -1.00 16.30
C LEU A 139 -8.89 -0.15 17.14
N SER A 140 -7.61 -0.53 17.20
CA SER A 140 -6.54 0.27 17.80
C SER A 140 -5.42 0.46 16.79
N LEU A 141 -5.17 1.70 16.38
CA LEU A 141 -4.19 2.05 15.36
C LEU A 141 -3.03 2.82 15.98
N ASP A 142 -1.84 2.26 15.89
CA ASP A 142 -0.59 2.94 16.23
C ASP A 142 -0.05 3.64 14.96
N PHE A 143 -0.05 4.98 14.99
CA PHE A 143 0.36 5.78 13.81
C PHE A 143 1.87 5.73 13.58
N GLN A 144 2.69 5.58 14.63
CA GLN A 144 4.15 5.52 14.51
C GLN A 144 4.61 4.13 14.10
N ALA A 145 4.16 3.09 14.81
CA ALA A 145 4.48 1.71 14.45
C ALA A 145 3.80 1.27 13.15
N ARG A 146 2.80 2.03 12.67
CA ARG A 146 1.94 1.68 11.53
C ARG A 146 1.31 0.29 11.70
N GLU A 147 0.80 0.04 12.89
CA GLU A 147 0.18 -1.23 13.26
C GLU A 147 -1.31 -1.05 13.57
N LEU A 148 -2.11 -1.99 13.09
CA LEU A 148 -3.52 -2.13 13.46
C LEU A 148 -3.68 -3.35 14.36
N LEU A 149 -4.34 -3.17 15.49
CA LEU A 149 -4.90 -4.24 16.30
C LEU A 149 -6.41 -4.23 16.14
N VAL A 150 -7.00 -5.39 15.91
CA VAL A 150 -8.46 -5.63 15.94
C VAL A 150 -8.73 -6.60 17.08
N ASP A 151 -9.48 -6.19 18.08
CA ASP A 151 -9.66 -6.94 19.35
C ASP A 151 -8.33 -7.36 20.00
N GLY A 152 -7.30 -6.50 19.88
CA GLY A 152 -5.97 -6.77 20.38
C GLY A 152 -5.12 -7.70 19.53
N VAL A 153 -5.63 -8.20 18.40
CA VAL A 153 -4.92 -9.09 17.47
C VAL A 153 -4.31 -8.26 16.33
N PRO A 154 -3.02 -8.41 16.01
CA PRO A 154 -2.38 -7.68 14.93
C PRO A 154 -2.96 -8.04 13.56
N VAL A 155 -3.33 -7.03 12.77
CA VAL A 155 -3.82 -7.17 11.40
C VAL A 155 -2.85 -6.51 10.42
N ALA A 156 -2.35 -7.28 9.46
CA ALA A 156 -1.41 -6.78 8.47
C ALA A 156 -2.13 -5.94 7.40
N LEU A 157 -1.82 -4.64 7.35
CA LEU A 157 -2.28 -3.72 6.33
C LEU A 157 -1.16 -3.44 5.32
N THR A 158 -1.53 -3.21 4.05
CA THR A 158 -0.64 -2.56 3.08
C THR A 158 -0.44 -1.10 3.46
N MET A 159 0.53 -0.43 2.83
CA MET A 159 0.78 0.98 3.09
C MET A 159 -0.48 1.83 2.86
N ARG A 160 -1.21 1.59 1.77
CA ARG A 160 -2.40 2.38 1.39
C ARG A 160 -3.62 2.06 2.25
N GLU A 161 -3.82 0.82 2.63
CA GLU A 161 -4.88 0.45 3.57
C GLU A 161 -4.65 1.11 4.93
N PHE A 162 -3.40 1.13 5.39
CA PHE A 162 -3.04 1.82 6.61
C PHE A 162 -3.29 3.33 6.50
N ASP A 163 -2.78 3.99 5.44
CA ASP A 163 -2.96 5.43 5.24
C ASP A 163 -4.44 5.81 5.14
N LEU A 164 -5.26 4.97 4.46
CA LEU A 164 -6.70 5.16 4.36
C LEU A 164 -7.37 5.08 5.74
N LEU A 165 -7.11 4.01 6.49
CA LEU A 165 -7.65 3.83 7.83
C LEU A 165 -7.17 4.94 8.77
N ALA A 166 -5.89 5.30 8.74
CA ALA A 166 -5.31 6.36 9.55
C ALA A 166 -5.96 7.72 9.26
N TYR A 167 -6.24 8.02 8.00
CA TYR A 167 -6.96 9.24 7.64
C TYR A 167 -8.40 9.23 8.16
N MET A 168 -9.10 8.09 8.05
CA MET A 168 -10.46 7.94 8.57
C MET A 168 -10.51 7.98 10.10
N MET A 169 -9.52 7.36 10.79
CA MET A 169 -9.39 7.39 12.26
C MET A 169 -9.22 8.82 12.81
N ARG A 170 -8.51 9.68 12.08
CA ARG A 170 -8.37 11.10 12.44
C ARG A 170 -9.65 11.93 12.22
N HIS A 171 -10.65 11.35 11.52
CA HIS A 171 -11.93 12.01 11.21
C HIS A 171 -13.12 11.10 11.53
N PRO A 172 -13.23 10.58 12.78
CA PRO A 172 -14.27 9.63 13.14
C PRO A 172 -15.65 10.27 13.00
N GLY A 173 -16.61 9.53 12.46
CA GLY A 173 -17.99 9.98 12.24
C GLY A 173 -18.17 10.96 11.06
N VAL A 174 -17.09 11.47 10.47
CA VAL A 174 -17.17 12.42 9.35
C VAL A 174 -17.33 11.65 8.04
N VAL A 175 -18.29 12.09 7.21
CA VAL A 175 -18.44 11.57 5.83
C VAL A 175 -17.34 12.15 4.96
N LEU A 176 -16.48 11.29 4.42
CA LEU A 176 -15.37 11.64 3.56
C LEU A 176 -15.70 11.25 2.12
N SER A 177 -15.70 12.23 1.20
CA SER A 177 -15.94 11.94 -0.22
C SER A 177 -14.78 11.11 -0.81
N ARG A 178 -15.07 10.38 -1.90
CA ARG A 178 -14.05 9.60 -2.61
C ARG A 178 -12.90 10.47 -3.09
N GLU A 179 -13.21 11.66 -3.61
CA GLU A 179 -12.20 12.63 -4.05
C GLU A 179 -11.33 13.08 -2.88
N LYS A 180 -11.95 13.39 -1.73
CA LYS A 180 -11.23 13.83 -0.53
C LYS A 180 -10.31 12.72 -0.01
N LEU A 181 -10.78 11.47 0.00
CA LEU A 181 -9.96 10.32 0.36
C LEU A 181 -8.81 10.12 -0.64
N LEU A 182 -9.12 10.18 -1.95
CA LEU A 182 -8.11 10.03 -3.00
C LEU A 182 -7.01 11.07 -2.86
N GLN A 183 -7.36 12.33 -2.73
CA GLN A 183 -6.40 13.44 -2.61
C GLN A 183 -5.53 13.33 -1.36
N ASN A 184 -6.09 12.97 -0.22
CA ASN A 184 -5.37 12.97 1.06
C ASN A 184 -4.53 11.69 1.27
N VAL A 185 -4.95 10.58 0.69
CA VAL A 185 -4.26 9.28 0.84
C VAL A 185 -3.31 9.02 -0.33
N TRP A 186 -3.69 9.33 -1.57
CA TRP A 186 -2.88 9.08 -2.76
C TRP A 186 -2.16 10.34 -3.29
N GLY A 187 -2.70 11.52 -3.05
CA GLY A 187 -2.14 12.80 -3.51
C GLY A 187 -2.87 13.36 -4.73
N TRP A 188 -2.57 14.63 -5.06
CA TRP A 188 -3.23 15.37 -6.14
C TRP A 188 -2.84 14.88 -7.55
N ASP A 189 -1.62 14.35 -7.70
CA ASP A 189 -1.07 13.89 -8.98
C ASP A 189 -1.41 12.42 -9.28
N PHE A 190 -2.27 11.80 -8.44
CA PHE A 190 -2.66 10.42 -8.66
C PHE A 190 -3.65 10.31 -9.82
N GLY A 191 -3.20 9.71 -10.93
CA GLY A 191 -4.00 9.54 -12.15
C GLY A 191 -5.10 8.46 -12.08
N GLY A 192 -5.26 7.79 -10.92
CA GLY A 192 -6.31 6.79 -10.69
C GLY A 192 -7.65 7.41 -10.36
N GLY A 193 -8.73 6.76 -10.80
CA GLY A 193 -10.09 7.19 -10.52
C GLY A 193 -10.55 6.89 -9.08
N SER A 194 -11.73 7.38 -8.73
CA SER A 194 -12.38 7.15 -7.43
C SER A 194 -12.60 5.67 -7.08
N ARG A 195 -12.60 4.77 -8.08
CA ARG A 195 -12.65 3.30 -7.89
C ARG A 195 -11.48 2.76 -7.07
N THR A 196 -10.30 3.41 -7.12
CA THR A 196 -9.15 3.04 -6.28
C THR A 196 -9.51 3.07 -4.80
N VAL A 197 -10.27 4.08 -4.36
CA VAL A 197 -10.74 4.16 -2.97
C VAL A 197 -11.69 3.02 -2.65
N ASP A 198 -12.64 2.71 -3.55
CA ASP A 198 -13.62 1.65 -3.34
C ASP A 198 -12.94 0.29 -3.17
N MET A 199 -11.89 0.00 -3.95
CA MET A 199 -11.13 -1.25 -3.86
C MET A 199 -10.38 -1.37 -2.54
N HIS A 200 -9.68 -0.31 -2.10
CA HIS A 200 -8.97 -0.34 -0.82
C HIS A 200 -9.92 -0.41 0.38
N VAL A 201 -11.11 0.18 0.28
CA VAL A 201 -12.16 -0.01 1.29
C VAL A 201 -12.64 -1.45 1.31
N LEU A 202 -12.80 -2.10 0.15
CA LEU A 202 -13.19 -3.51 0.08
C LEU A 202 -12.16 -4.41 0.76
N THR A 203 -10.88 -4.28 0.40
CA THR A 203 -9.80 -5.08 1.00
C THR A 203 -9.61 -4.78 2.48
N LEU A 204 -9.72 -3.51 2.89
CA LEU A 204 -9.68 -3.13 4.29
C LEU A 204 -10.80 -3.80 5.08
N ARG A 205 -12.05 -3.77 4.60
CA ARG A 205 -13.18 -4.46 5.23
C ARG A 205 -12.96 -5.96 5.39
N GLN A 206 -12.39 -6.62 4.37
CA GLN A 206 -12.05 -8.05 4.46
C GLN A 206 -11.06 -8.33 5.61
N LYS A 207 -10.09 -7.42 5.82
CA LYS A 207 -9.11 -7.54 6.90
C LYS A 207 -9.66 -7.20 8.28
N LEU A 208 -10.66 -6.33 8.35
CA LEU A 208 -11.37 -6.02 9.58
C LEU A 208 -12.33 -7.13 10.03
N GLY A 209 -12.67 -8.07 9.15
CA GLY A 209 -13.50 -9.23 9.46
C GLY A 209 -14.88 -8.84 10.00
N GLU A 210 -15.21 -9.27 11.21
CA GLU A 210 -16.52 -8.99 11.86
C GLU A 210 -16.73 -7.48 12.12
N HIS A 211 -15.65 -6.70 12.15
CA HIS A 211 -15.70 -5.24 12.33
C HIS A 211 -15.72 -4.46 10.99
N ALA A 212 -15.99 -5.12 9.86
CA ALA A 212 -16.07 -4.48 8.55
C ALA A 212 -17.06 -3.30 8.50
N ASP A 213 -18.13 -3.38 9.28
CA ASP A 213 -19.17 -2.36 9.38
C ASP A 213 -18.70 -1.05 10.03
N ALA A 214 -17.52 -1.06 10.70
CA ALA A 214 -16.91 0.17 11.17
C ALA A 214 -16.61 1.16 10.03
N VAL A 215 -16.41 0.66 8.81
CA VAL A 215 -16.27 1.48 7.61
C VAL A 215 -17.60 1.50 6.86
N GLU A 216 -18.45 2.48 7.13
CA GLU A 216 -19.75 2.62 6.49
C GLU A 216 -19.66 3.24 5.08
N THR A 217 -20.51 2.77 4.15
CA THR A 217 -20.69 3.41 2.84
C THR A 217 -21.82 4.44 2.90
N VAL A 218 -21.50 5.69 2.56
CA VAL A 218 -22.49 6.74 2.33
C VAL A 218 -22.77 6.83 0.84
N ARG A 219 -23.91 6.27 0.40
CA ARG A 219 -24.26 6.14 -1.02
C ARG A 219 -24.19 7.48 -1.73
N GLY A 220 -23.58 7.48 -2.92
CA GLY A 220 -23.40 8.67 -3.76
C GLY A 220 -22.33 9.67 -3.28
N VAL A 221 -21.75 9.48 -2.06
CA VAL A 221 -20.78 10.42 -1.46
C VAL A 221 -19.42 9.75 -1.28
N GLY A 222 -19.33 8.76 -0.39
CA GLY A 222 -18.06 8.16 0.00
C GLY A 222 -18.17 7.25 1.20
N TYR A 223 -17.30 7.44 2.19
CA TYR A 223 -17.17 6.55 3.33
C TYR A 223 -17.09 7.33 4.65
N ARG A 224 -17.42 6.64 5.72
CA ARG A 224 -17.35 7.14 7.10
C ARG A 224 -16.85 6.03 8.02
N LEU A 225 -15.94 6.34 8.92
CA LEU A 225 -15.55 5.44 9.99
C LEU A 225 -16.40 5.70 11.23
N VAL A 226 -17.03 4.66 11.77
CA VAL A 226 -17.92 4.75 12.94
C VAL A 226 -17.41 3.82 14.05
N GLY A 227 -17.57 4.25 15.28
CA GLY A 227 -17.38 3.40 16.45
C GLY A 227 -18.55 2.42 16.66
N PRO A 228 -18.45 1.53 17.66
CA PRO A 228 -19.53 0.63 18.02
C PRO A 228 -20.80 1.43 18.32
N ARG A 229 -21.94 0.93 17.87
CA ARG A 229 -23.23 1.52 18.17
C ARG A 229 -23.57 1.26 19.63
N PRO A 230 -24.22 2.21 20.33
CA PRO A 230 -24.58 2.03 21.74
C PRO A 230 -25.47 0.82 22.02
N ASP A 231 -26.14 0.26 20.99
CA ASP A 231 -27.07 -0.88 21.14
C ASP A 231 -26.41 -2.27 21.08
N ASP A 232 -25.12 -2.37 20.67
CA ASP A 232 -24.43 -3.67 20.57
C ASP A 232 -23.91 -4.17 21.94
N SER A 233 -24.10 -3.42 23.02
CA SER A 233 -23.64 -3.78 24.37
C SER A 233 -24.71 -4.41 25.26
N VAL A 234 -25.89 -4.74 24.75
CA VAL A 234 -27.01 -5.34 25.53
C VAL A 234 -27.52 -6.61 24.87
N VAL A 235 -26.71 -7.65 24.75
CA VAL A 235 -27.11 -9.07 24.77
C VAL A 235 -25.92 -9.87 25.32
N GLY A 236 -25.89 -10.05 26.59
CA GLY A 236 -25.00 -10.94 27.29
C GLY A 236 -25.80 -11.71 28.33
#